data_1787e3113726a3b09514b79205212fe4
#
_entry.id   1787e3113726a3b09514b79205212fe4
#
_cell.length_a   1.000
_cell.length_b   1.000
_cell.length_c   1.000
_cell.angle_alpha   90.00
_cell.angle_beta   90.00
_cell.angle_gamma   90.00
#
_symmetry.space_group_name_H-M   'P 1'
#
loop_
_entity.id
_entity.type
_entity.pdbx_description
1 polymer ?
#
loop_
_entity_poly.entity_id
_entity_poly.type
_entity_poly.pdbx_seq_one_letter_code
_entity_poly.pdbx_strand_id
1 'polypeptide(L)'
;MDPLSATASVIAVLQLSSKVVGYLTDVKDASKERAKCAVEASNLHSLLLNLRFRLEEGNADTPWYTAVRALAVKNGPLDQFKQALELLQNKMTDRGRLKKSGEALLWKFNKEEVVSILDRIERLKSIVEIALQMDHL
;
A
#
# COMPACT_ATOMS: atom_id res chain seq x y z
N MET A 1 -15.90 -5.11 -13.94
CA MET A 1 -15.81 -4.44 -12.64
C MET A 1 -16.32 -3.02 -12.79
N ASP A 2 -17.22 -2.60 -11.92
CA ASP A 2 -17.78 -1.27 -11.99
C ASP A 2 -16.93 -0.25 -11.20
N PRO A 3 -17.19 1.06 -11.38
CA PRO A 3 -16.43 2.10 -10.69
C PRO A 3 -16.47 1.98 -9.15
N LEU A 4 -17.61 1.53 -8.62
CA LEU A 4 -17.78 1.37 -7.18
C LEU A 4 -16.88 0.28 -6.62
N SER A 5 -16.71 -0.84 -7.36
CA SER A 5 -15.84 -1.93 -6.95
C SER A 5 -14.38 -1.50 -6.91
N ALA A 6 -13.92 -0.76 -7.92
CA ALA A 6 -12.56 -0.26 -7.97
C ALA A 6 -12.31 0.73 -6.82
N THR A 7 -13.26 1.64 -6.58
CA THR A 7 -13.18 2.62 -5.49
C THR A 7 -13.13 1.92 -4.13
N ALA A 8 -14.00 0.93 -3.92
CA ALA A 8 -14.03 0.17 -2.66
C ALA A 8 -12.71 -0.56 -2.42
N SER A 9 -12.11 -1.14 -3.46
CA SER A 9 -10.82 -1.82 -3.36
C SER A 9 -9.71 -0.85 -2.97
N VAL A 10 -9.67 0.33 -3.58
CA VAL A 10 -8.69 1.37 -3.24
C VAL A 10 -8.86 1.84 -1.81
N ILE A 11 -10.10 2.08 -1.37
CA ILE A 11 -10.39 2.51 0.01
C ILE A 11 -9.91 1.47 1.02
N ALA A 12 -10.18 0.19 0.78
CA ALA A 12 -9.77 -0.88 1.67
C ALA A 12 -8.24 -0.93 1.82
N VAL A 13 -7.51 -0.80 0.71
CA VAL A 13 -6.05 -0.78 0.73
C VAL A 13 -5.53 0.48 1.43
N LEU A 14 -6.17 1.63 1.23
CA LEU A 14 -5.80 2.87 1.91
C LEU A 14 -5.94 2.77 3.42
N GLN A 15 -7.01 2.16 3.91
CA GLN A 15 -7.23 1.97 5.35
C GLN A 15 -6.13 1.08 5.95
N LEU A 16 -5.83 -0.02 5.28
CA LEU A 16 -4.77 -0.93 5.73
C LEU A 16 -3.39 -0.26 5.66
N SER A 17 -3.11 0.46 4.59
CA SER A 17 -1.87 1.20 4.40
C SER A 17 -1.65 2.23 5.51
N SER A 18 -2.69 2.97 5.87
CA SER A 18 -2.63 3.96 6.94
C SER A 18 -2.20 3.33 8.27
N LYS A 19 -2.77 2.18 8.62
CA LYS A 19 -2.41 1.45 9.85
C LYS A 19 -0.96 0.99 9.80
N VAL A 20 -0.55 0.39 8.68
CA VAL A 20 0.81 -0.15 8.53
C VAL A 20 1.85 0.95 8.55
N VAL A 21 1.61 2.06 7.86
CA VAL A 21 2.51 3.22 7.89
C VAL A 21 2.64 3.75 9.32
N GLY A 22 1.52 3.83 10.06
CA GLY A 22 1.55 4.22 11.47
C GLY A 22 2.47 3.34 12.30
N TYR A 23 2.36 2.02 12.14
CA TYR A 23 3.23 1.08 12.86
C TYR A 23 4.70 1.23 12.45
N LEU A 24 4.96 1.42 11.15
CA LEU A 24 6.33 1.56 10.65
C LEU A 24 7.02 2.82 11.14
N THR A 25 6.26 3.90 11.33
CA THR A 25 6.81 5.20 11.77
C THR A 25 6.90 5.33 13.29
N ASP A 26 6.21 4.46 14.05
CA ASP A 26 6.06 4.60 15.50
C ASP A 26 7.19 3.95 16.31
N VAL A 27 8.32 3.64 15.68
CA VAL A 27 9.42 2.95 16.34
C VAL A 27 10.64 3.83 16.43
N LYS A 28 11.19 3.92 17.65
CA LYS A 28 12.30 4.81 17.98
C LYS A 28 13.63 4.42 17.33
N ASP A 29 13.87 3.14 17.07
CA ASP A 29 15.15 2.67 16.52
C ASP A 29 14.91 1.88 15.23
N ALA A 30 14.35 2.56 14.23
CA ALA A 30 14.06 1.95 12.95
C ALA A 30 15.36 1.60 12.22
N SER A 31 15.49 0.34 11.79
CA SER A 31 16.55 -0.05 10.87
C SER A 31 16.39 0.71 9.54
N LYS A 32 17.45 0.73 8.75
CA LYS A 32 17.39 1.40 7.44
C LYS A 32 16.31 0.79 6.54
N GLU A 33 16.17 -0.54 6.57
CA GLU A 33 15.16 -1.23 5.78
C GLU A 33 13.75 -0.84 6.20
N ARG A 34 13.52 -0.74 7.51
CA ARG A 34 12.22 -0.34 8.03
C ARG A 34 11.88 1.10 7.66
N ALA A 35 12.85 2.00 7.81
CA ALA A 35 12.67 3.39 7.43
C ALA A 35 12.36 3.52 5.93
N LYS A 36 13.03 2.74 5.10
CA LYS A 36 12.79 2.72 3.66
C LYS A 36 11.39 2.21 3.33
N CYS A 37 10.95 1.13 3.99
CA CYS A 37 9.59 0.63 3.82
C CYS A 37 8.55 1.69 4.22
N ALA A 38 8.78 2.41 5.31
CA ALA A 38 7.89 3.46 5.77
C ALA A 38 7.77 4.58 4.74
N VAL A 39 8.89 5.04 4.20
CA VAL A 39 8.90 6.11 3.20
C VAL A 39 8.19 5.66 1.92
N GLU A 40 8.53 4.48 1.41
CA GLU A 40 7.94 3.98 0.16
C GLU A 40 6.45 3.70 0.31
N ALA A 41 6.03 3.10 1.42
CA ALA A 41 4.62 2.85 1.70
C ALA A 41 3.85 4.17 1.84
N SER A 42 4.44 5.17 2.48
CA SER A 42 3.85 6.49 2.64
C SER A 42 3.67 7.19 1.30
N ASN A 43 4.68 7.12 0.43
CA ASN A 43 4.62 7.69 -0.91
C ASN A 43 3.51 7.04 -1.74
N LEU A 44 3.42 5.72 -1.69
CA LEU A 44 2.37 4.99 -2.39
C LEU A 44 1.00 5.33 -1.82
N HIS A 45 0.89 5.47 -0.49
CA HIS A 45 -0.37 5.86 0.16
C HIS A 45 -0.86 7.21 -0.41
N SER A 46 0.02 8.18 -0.57
CA SER A 46 -0.31 9.48 -1.14
C SER A 46 -0.80 9.37 -2.59
N LEU A 47 -0.16 8.54 -3.39
CA LEU A 47 -0.58 8.29 -4.77
C LEU A 47 -1.97 7.63 -4.83
N LEU A 48 -2.23 6.68 -3.93
CA LEU A 48 -3.53 6.01 -3.86
C LEU A 48 -4.64 6.96 -3.40
N LEU A 49 -4.33 7.90 -2.50
CA LEU A 49 -5.28 8.95 -2.11
C LEU A 49 -5.66 9.81 -3.32
N ASN A 50 -4.69 10.18 -4.12
CA ASN A 50 -4.92 10.95 -5.35
C ASN A 50 -5.78 10.14 -6.33
N LEU A 51 -5.48 8.86 -6.47
CA LEU A 51 -6.26 7.96 -7.32
C LEU A 51 -7.71 7.85 -6.84
N ARG A 52 -7.91 7.69 -5.53
CA ARG A 52 -9.25 7.64 -4.94
C ARG A 52 -10.03 8.92 -5.23
N PHE A 53 -9.40 10.05 -5.05
CA PHE A 53 -10.02 11.34 -5.31
C PHE A 53 -10.51 11.44 -6.76
N ARG A 54 -9.68 11.02 -7.71
CA ARG A 54 -10.05 11.03 -9.13
C ARG A 54 -11.14 10.03 -9.45
N LEU A 55 -11.14 8.87 -8.80
CA LEU A 55 -12.20 7.88 -8.97
C LEU A 55 -13.55 8.40 -8.51
N GLU A 56 -13.57 9.14 -7.41
CA GLU A 56 -14.80 9.73 -6.86
C GLU A 56 -15.35 10.85 -7.75
N GLU A 57 -14.48 11.61 -8.41
CA GLU A 57 -14.89 12.64 -9.38
C GLU A 57 -15.09 12.06 -10.77
N GLY A 58 -14.63 10.86 -11.02
CA GLY A 58 -14.33 10.37 -12.34
C GLY A 58 -15.49 9.93 -13.17
N ASN A 59 -15.26 10.00 -14.45
CA ASN A 59 -16.10 9.49 -15.51
C ASN A 59 -15.55 8.12 -15.92
N ALA A 60 -16.36 7.08 -15.78
CA ALA A 60 -15.98 5.70 -16.05
C ALA A 60 -15.60 5.42 -17.51
N ASP A 61 -15.89 6.36 -18.42
CA ASP A 61 -15.65 6.18 -19.84
C ASP A 61 -14.28 6.68 -20.30
N THR A 62 -13.43 7.15 -19.38
CA THR A 62 -12.13 7.69 -19.73
C THR A 62 -11.08 6.58 -19.85
N PRO A 63 -10.08 6.73 -20.75
CA PRO A 63 -9.03 5.71 -20.92
C PRO A 63 -8.24 5.39 -19.64
N TRP A 64 -8.00 6.38 -18.78
CA TRP A 64 -7.29 6.15 -17.53
C TRP A 64 -8.02 5.15 -16.62
N TYR A 65 -9.35 5.13 -16.71
CA TYR A 65 -10.16 4.21 -15.90
C TYR A 65 -9.89 2.75 -16.28
N THR A 66 -9.61 2.47 -17.56
CA THR A 66 -9.23 1.14 -17.99
C THR A 66 -7.93 0.68 -17.30
N ALA A 67 -6.95 1.58 -17.18
CA ALA A 67 -5.71 1.28 -16.47
C ALA A 67 -5.98 1.04 -14.97
N VAL A 68 -6.86 1.83 -14.36
CA VAL A 68 -7.23 1.67 -12.95
C VAL A 68 -7.92 0.32 -12.72
N ARG A 69 -8.80 -0.09 -13.63
CA ARG A 69 -9.45 -1.39 -13.53
C ARG A 69 -8.45 -2.54 -13.54
N ALA A 70 -7.39 -2.40 -14.33
CA ALA A 70 -6.33 -3.41 -14.37
C ALA A 70 -5.59 -3.55 -13.04
N LEU A 71 -5.51 -2.47 -12.26
CA LEU A 71 -4.92 -2.51 -10.91
C LEU A 71 -5.75 -3.35 -9.94
N ALA A 72 -7.06 -3.30 -10.08
CA ALA A 72 -8.01 -3.87 -9.12
C ALA A 72 -8.46 -5.29 -9.47
N VAL A 73 -7.91 -5.90 -10.52
CA VAL A 73 -8.25 -7.28 -10.87
C VAL A 73 -7.76 -8.24 -9.80
N LYS A 74 -8.41 -9.39 -9.69
CA LYS A 74 -8.02 -10.43 -8.75
C LYS A 74 -6.56 -10.83 -8.99
N ASN A 75 -5.77 -10.88 -7.92
CA ASN A 75 -4.33 -11.18 -7.96
C ASN A 75 -3.51 -10.17 -8.74
N GLY A 76 -4.08 -9.00 -9.00
CA GLY A 76 -3.39 -7.91 -9.67
C GLY A 76 -2.51 -7.10 -8.71
N PRO A 77 -1.97 -5.97 -9.20
CA PRO A 77 -1.03 -5.16 -8.41
C PRO A 77 -1.58 -4.67 -7.08
N LEU A 78 -2.86 -4.29 -7.03
CA LEU A 78 -3.49 -3.80 -5.80
C LEU A 78 -3.61 -4.91 -4.76
N ASP A 79 -4.02 -6.12 -5.18
CA ASP A 79 -4.08 -7.30 -4.31
C ASP A 79 -2.69 -7.69 -3.80
N GLN A 80 -1.67 -7.63 -4.64
CA GLN A 80 -0.29 -7.95 -4.26
C GLN A 80 0.22 -6.98 -3.20
N PHE A 81 -0.08 -5.70 -3.33
CA PHE A 81 0.28 -4.72 -2.32
C PHE A 81 -0.48 -4.97 -1.02
N LYS A 82 -1.78 -5.29 -1.11
CA LYS A 82 -2.60 -5.64 0.05
C LYS A 82 -1.98 -6.82 0.80
N GLN A 83 -1.55 -7.86 0.08
CA GLN A 83 -0.89 -9.02 0.68
C GLN A 83 0.41 -8.62 1.40
N ALA A 84 1.20 -7.73 0.81
CA ALA A 84 2.41 -7.23 1.45
C ALA A 84 2.09 -6.46 2.74
N LEU A 85 1.04 -5.64 2.73
CA LEU A 85 0.60 -4.91 3.91
C LEU A 85 0.09 -5.86 5.00
N GLU A 86 -0.64 -6.90 4.63
CA GLU A 86 -1.13 -7.90 5.57
C GLU A 86 0.02 -8.66 6.22
N LEU A 87 1.06 -8.99 5.45
CA LEU A 87 2.25 -9.63 5.99
C LEU A 87 2.94 -8.73 7.02
N LEU A 88 3.10 -7.46 6.70
CA LEU A 88 3.66 -6.48 7.64
C LEU A 88 2.81 -6.36 8.89
N GLN A 89 1.49 -6.25 8.73
CA GLN A 89 0.56 -6.12 9.84
C GLN A 89 0.59 -7.34 10.75
N ASN A 90 0.56 -8.54 10.20
CA ASN A 90 0.55 -9.77 10.98
C ASN A 90 1.80 -9.90 11.84
N LYS A 91 2.96 -9.61 11.27
CA LYS A 91 4.22 -9.68 12.03
C LYS A 91 4.27 -8.62 13.14
N MET A 92 3.74 -7.45 12.89
CA MET A 92 3.71 -6.37 13.87
C MET A 92 2.69 -6.62 14.98
N THR A 93 1.52 -7.19 14.63
CA THR A 93 0.44 -7.47 15.58
C THR A 93 0.85 -8.57 16.56
N ASP A 94 1.49 -9.64 16.08
CA ASP A 94 2.01 -10.71 16.94
C ASP A 94 2.96 -10.13 17.99
N ARG A 95 3.67 -9.07 17.64
CA ARG A 95 4.56 -8.38 18.57
C ARG A 95 3.85 -7.34 19.42
N GLY A 96 2.75 -6.81 18.97
CA GLY A 96 1.91 -5.94 19.77
C GLY A 96 1.43 -6.62 21.03
N ARG A 97 1.23 -7.94 21.00
CA ARG A 97 0.91 -8.74 22.19
C ARG A 97 2.06 -8.78 23.17
N LEU A 98 3.30 -8.79 22.68
CA LEU A 98 4.50 -8.74 23.53
C LEU A 98 4.73 -7.34 24.10
N LYS A 99 4.19 -6.30 23.47
CA LYS A 99 4.31 -4.93 23.94
C LYS A 99 3.62 -4.71 25.29
N LYS A 100 2.67 -5.56 25.63
CA LYS A 100 2.02 -5.53 26.96
C LYS A 100 3.00 -5.86 28.09
N SER A 101 4.13 -6.48 27.77
CA SER A 101 5.19 -6.76 28.73
C SER A 101 6.34 -5.75 28.70
N GLY A 102 6.17 -4.63 27.98
CA GLY A 102 7.15 -3.55 27.96
C GLY A 102 8.30 -3.70 26.98
N GLU A 103 8.27 -4.71 26.13
CA GLU A 103 9.31 -4.92 25.13
C GLU A 103 9.08 -4.05 23.90
N ALA A 104 10.18 -3.51 23.35
CA ALA A 104 10.12 -2.71 22.13
C ALA A 104 9.76 -3.58 20.92
N LEU A 105 9.02 -2.99 19.96
CA LEU A 105 8.73 -3.64 18.68
C LEU A 105 10.06 -3.88 17.94
N LEU A 106 10.44 -5.14 17.75
CA LEU A 106 11.64 -5.49 17.01
C LEU A 106 11.29 -5.75 15.55
N TRP A 107 12.15 -5.27 14.66
CA TRP A 107 12.02 -5.53 13.23
C TRP A 107 12.50 -6.95 12.95
N LYS A 108 11.59 -7.85 12.57
CA LYS A 108 11.93 -9.26 12.31
C LYS A 108 11.73 -9.69 10.86
N PHE A 109 11.92 -8.79 9.96
CA PHE A 109 11.90 -9.14 8.54
C PHE A 109 13.31 -9.48 8.09
N ASN A 110 13.47 -10.58 7.38
CA ASN A 110 14.73 -10.88 6.74
C ASN A 110 14.89 -10.05 5.47
N LYS A 111 16.08 -10.02 4.92
CA LYS A 111 16.41 -9.22 3.74
C LYS A 111 15.53 -9.56 2.54
N GLU A 112 15.25 -10.85 2.34
CA GLU A 112 14.43 -11.31 1.22
C GLU A 112 12.99 -10.84 1.33
N GLU A 113 12.43 -10.86 2.53
CA GLU A 113 11.09 -10.36 2.79
C GLU A 113 10.99 -8.86 2.50
N VAL A 114 11.99 -8.09 2.93
CA VAL A 114 12.05 -6.66 2.69
C VAL A 114 12.11 -6.35 1.19
N VAL A 115 12.98 -7.06 0.46
CA VAL A 115 13.10 -6.89 -0.99
C VAL A 115 11.76 -7.19 -1.68
N SER A 116 11.10 -8.28 -1.29
CA SER A 116 9.80 -8.64 -1.85
C SER A 116 8.75 -7.56 -1.62
N ILE A 117 8.69 -7.02 -0.40
CA ILE A 117 7.74 -5.95 -0.05
C ILE A 117 8.02 -4.70 -0.88
N LEU A 118 9.28 -4.28 -0.94
CA LEU A 118 9.66 -3.08 -1.69
C LEU A 118 9.39 -3.23 -3.18
N ASP A 119 9.63 -4.42 -3.74
CA ASP A 119 9.33 -4.69 -5.15
C ASP A 119 7.84 -4.55 -5.46
N ARG A 120 6.99 -5.06 -4.57
CA ARG A 120 5.55 -4.95 -4.74
C ARG A 120 5.08 -3.50 -4.66
N ILE A 121 5.64 -2.74 -3.72
CA ILE A 121 5.35 -1.31 -3.56
C ILE A 121 5.78 -0.56 -4.83
N GLU A 122 6.99 -0.81 -5.31
CA GLU A 122 7.53 -0.13 -6.49
C GLU A 122 6.72 -0.44 -7.75
N ARG A 123 6.31 -1.69 -7.91
CA ARG A 123 5.48 -2.09 -9.05
C ARG A 123 4.13 -1.38 -9.05
N LEU A 124 3.46 -1.36 -7.92
CA LEU A 124 2.16 -0.69 -7.81
C LEU A 124 2.33 0.82 -8.00
N LYS A 125 3.36 1.40 -7.39
CA LYS A 125 3.66 2.82 -7.53
C LYS A 125 3.81 3.22 -9.00
N SER A 126 4.59 2.48 -9.76
CA SER A 126 4.81 2.75 -11.18
C SER A 126 3.52 2.70 -11.98
N ILE A 127 2.69 1.69 -11.73
CA ILE A 127 1.43 1.54 -12.46
C ILE A 127 0.43 2.64 -12.09
N VAL A 128 0.36 3.01 -10.81
CA VAL A 128 -0.51 4.10 -10.37
C VAL A 128 -0.07 5.43 -10.99
N GLU A 129 1.23 5.69 -11.02
CA GLU A 129 1.77 6.91 -11.64
C GLU A 129 1.39 6.98 -13.12
N ILE A 130 1.50 5.87 -13.85
CA ILE A 130 1.10 5.81 -15.26
C ILE A 130 -0.39 6.10 -15.41
N ALA A 131 -1.22 5.48 -14.58
CA ALA A 131 -2.67 5.70 -14.61
C ALA A 131 -3.02 7.16 -14.38
N LEU A 132 -2.37 7.80 -13.39
CA LEU A 132 -2.60 9.21 -13.09
C LEU A 132 -2.15 10.12 -14.23
N GLN A 133 -1.06 9.78 -14.92
CA GLN A 133 -0.59 10.54 -16.08
C GLN A 133 -1.56 10.44 -17.26
N MET A 134 -2.19 9.31 -17.45
CA MET A 134 -3.15 9.12 -18.53
C MET A 134 -4.37 10.03 -18.42
N ASP A 135 -4.68 10.50 -17.21
CA ASP A 135 -5.78 11.43 -16.98
C ASP A 135 -5.56 12.78 -17.66
N HIS A 136 -4.33 13.10 -18.03
CA HIS A 136 -3.98 14.35 -18.70
C HIS A 136 -3.93 14.25 -20.23
N LEU A 137 -4.19 13.07 -20.76
CA LEU A 137 -4.26 12.86 -22.19
C LEU A 137 -5.69 13.12 -22.69
#